data_b93a63d8be2771579213f5cc9b61da61
#
_entry.id   b93a63d8be2771579213f5cc9b61da61
#
_cell.length_a   1.000
_cell.length_b   1.000
_cell.length_c   1.000
_cell.angle_alpha   90.00
_cell.angle_beta   90.00
_cell.angle_gamma   90.00
#
_symmetry.space_group_name_H-M   'P 1'
#
loop_
_entity.id
_entity.type
_entity.pdbx_description
1 polymer ?
#
loop_
_entity_poly.entity_id
_entity_poly.type
_entity_poly.pdbx_seq_one_letter_code
_entity_poly.pdbx_strand_id
1 'polypeptide(L)'
;MTELRNSKWLTHIKSQMNERGITSDMVEDALANPDEIVHGKENRLIYQKVMMGKLLRVVTEHNQLITVYLTSKINKYIEGDKG
;
A
#
# COMPACT_ATOMS: atom_id res chain seq x y z
N MET A 1 6.15 -12.03 -8.79
CA MET A 1 5.72 -11.62 -8.73
C MET A 1 4.75 -11.78 -8.50
N THR A 2 4.22 -12.07 -8.34
CA THR A 2 3.30 -12.03 -8.16
C THR A 2 2.65 -12.99 -7.44
N GLU A 3 3.06 -13.49 -6.31
CA GLU A 3 2.32 -14.29 -5.45
C GLU A 3 1.12 -13.58 -4.94
N LEU A 4 1.16 -12.29 -4.90
CA LEU A 4 0.03 -11.52 -4.42
C LEU A 4 -1.22 -11.77 -5.23
N ARG A 5 -1.04 -12.17 -6.48
CA ARG A 5 -2.18 -12.37 -7.32
C ARG A 5 -2.99 -13.58 -6.99
N ASN A 6 -2.42 -14.55 -6.33
CA ASN A 6 -3.13 -15.78 -6.05
C ASN A 6 -3.73 -15.81 -4.68
N SER A 7 -3.72 -14.72 -3.98
CA SER A 7 -4.25 -14.70 -2.64
C SER A 7 -5.75 -14.56 -2.64
N LYS A 8 -6.42 -15.21 -1.72
CA LYS A 8 -7.85 -15.03 -1.59
C LYS A 8 -8.15 -13.61 -1.18
N TRP A 9 -7.20 -12.96 -0.57
CA TRP A 9 -7.38 -11.59 -0.17
C TRP A 9 -7.59 -10.69 -1.36
N LEU A 10 -7.07 -11.10 -2.51
CA LEU A 10 -7.06 -10.21 -3.63
C LEU A 10 -8.46 -9.83 -4.08
N THR A 11 -9.42 -10.75 -4.04
CA THR A 11 -10.77 -10.43 -4.44
C THR A 11 -11.37 -9.37 -3.52
N HIS A 12 -11.19 -9.57 -2.22
CA HIS A 12 -11.72 -8.64 -1.25
C HIS A 12 -11.03 -7.28 -1.36
N ILE A 13 -9.72 -7.31 -1.54
CA ILE A 13 -8.94 -6.09 -1.65
C ILE A 13 -9.31 -5.33 -2.92
N LYS A 14 -9.55 -6.03 -4.01
CA LYS A 14 -9.93 -5.35 -5.24
C LYS A 14 -11.22 -4.60 -5.10
N SER A 15 -12.15 -5.16 -4.35
CA SER A 15 -13.40 -4.47 -4.11
C SER A 15 -13.17 -3.17 -3.37
N GLN A 16 -12.30 -3.21 -2.35
CA GLN A 16 -11.97 -2.00 -1.60
C GLN A 16 -11.25 -1.01 -2.47
N MET A 17 -10.34 -1.49 -3.31
CA MET A 17 -9.59 -0.60 -4.19
C MET A 17 -10.53 0.13 -5.12
N ASN A 18 -11.49 -0.59 -5.67
CA ASN A 18 -12.43 0.01 -6.58
C ASN A 18 -13.22 1.12 -5.91
N GLU A 19 -13.64 0.89 -4.68
CA GLU A 19 -14.38 1.90 -3.95
C GLU A 19 -13.54 3.11 -3.63
N ARG A 20 -12.25 2.93 -3.52
CA ARG A 20 -11.35 4.00 -3.13
C ARG A 20 -10.61 4.62 -4.30
N GLY A 21 -10.92 4.19 -5.51
CA GLY A 21 -10.25 4.77 -6.67
C GLY A 21 -8.81 4.32 -6.85
N ILE A 22 -8.46 3.17 -6.33
CA ILE A 22 -7.10 2.65 -6.43
C ILE A 22 -7.07 1.58 -7.49
N THR A 23 -6.14 1.69 -8.44
CA THR A 23 -6.04 0.71 -9.52
C THR A 23 -4.92 -0.28 -9.22
N SER A 24 -4.95 -1.40 -9.93
CA SER A 24 -3.88 -2.39 -9.78
C SER A 24 -2.53 -1.82 -10.17
N ASP A 25 -2.51 -0.96 -11.20
CA ASP A 25 -1.26 -0.36 -11.62
C ASP A 25 -0.68 0.51 -10.52
N MET A 26 -1.52 1.21 -9.79
CA MET A 26 -1.05 2.04 -8.69
C MET A 26 -0.39 1.20 -7.62
N VAL A 27 -1.02 0.08 -7.30
CA VAL A 27 -0.48 -0.81 -6.27
C VAL A 27 0.85 -1.41 -6.74
N GLU A 28 0.90 -1.85 -7.98
CA GLU A 28 2.13 -2.45 -8.48
C GLU A 28 3.26 -1.43 -8.53
N ASP A 29 2.94 -0.19 -8.87
CA ASP A 29 3.95 0.84 -8.90
C ASP A 29 4.47 1.12 -7.50
N ALA A 30 3.60 1.13 -6.51
CA ALA A 30 4.02 1.36 -5.13
C ALA A 30 4.90 0.22 -4.64
N LEU A 31 4.61 -0.99 -5.05
CA LEU A 31 5.42 -2.14 -4.64
C LEU A 31 6.78 -2.16 -5.34
N ALA A 32 6.81 -1.75 -6.59
CA ALA A 32 8.04 -1.79 -7.36
C ALA A 32 8.92 -0.57 -7.13
N ASN A 33 8.31 0.59 -6.95
CA ASN A 33 9.06 1.83 -6.81
C ASN A 33 8.51 2.68 -5.67
N PRO A 34 8.56 2.19 -4.44
CA PRO A 34 8.00 2.94 -3.33
C PRO A 34 8.87 4.15 -3.01
N ASP A 35 8.25 5.18 -2.49
CA ASP A 35 9.00 6.31 -1.98
C ASP A 35 9.56 5.98 -0.61
N GLU A 36 8.89 5.11 0.10
CA GLU A 36 9.36 4.72 1.43
C GLU A 36 8.75 3.37 1.79
N ILE A 37 9.51 2.55 2.50
CA ILE A 37 9.00 1.29 3.02
C ILE A 37 9.13 1.37 4.53
N VAL A 38 8.00 1.17 5.21
CA VAL A 38 7.96 1.25 6.65
C VAL A 38 7.75 -0.15 7.20
N HIS A 39 8.50 -0.49 8.24
CA HIS A 39 8.35 -1.79 8.88
C HIS A 39 7.31 -1.66 9.97
N GLY A 40 6.27 -2.47 9.86
CA GLY A 40 5.24 -2.52 10.89
C GLY A 40 5.50 -3.68 11.82
N LYS A 41 4.48 -4.00 12.61
CA LYS A 41 4.61 -5.11 13.55
C LYS A 41 4.43 -6.42 12.84
N GLU A 42 5.02 -7.46 13.41
CA GLU A 42 4.74 -8.80 12.95
C GLU A 42 5.01 -9.03 11.48
N ASN A 43 6.16 -8.60 11.04
CA ASN A 43 6.59 -8.86 9.66
C ASN A 43 5.77 -8.12 8.62
N ARG A 44 5.12 -7.06 9.01
CA ARG A 44 4.41 -6.26 8.04
C ARG A 44 5.33 -5.25 7.40
N LEU A 45 5.13 -5.04 6.12
CA LEU A 45 5.83 -4.00 5.40
C LEU A 45 4.78 -3.11 4.77
N ILE A 46 4.97 -1.82 4.88
CA ILE A 46 4.05 -0.85 4.32
C ILE A 46 4.79 -0.07 3.26
N TYR A 47 4.36 -0.26 2.02
CA TYR A 47 4.98 0.42 0.89
C TYR A 47 4.20 1.70 0.65
N GLN A 48 4.88 2.81 0.67
CA GLN A 48 4.25 4.12 0.55
C GLN A 48 4.74 4.84 -0.69
N LYS A 49 3.82 5.43 -1.42
CA LYS A 49 4.18 6.18 -2.60
C LYS A 49 3.22 7.35 -2.77
N VAL A 50 3.78 8.51 -3.01
CA VAL A 50 2.98 9.71 -3.23
C VAL A 50 2.52 9.70 -4.68
N MET A 51 1.23 9.86 -4.89
CA MET A 51 0.69 9.96 -6.22
C MET A 51 -0.59 10.76 -6.19
N MET A 52 -0.73 11.66 -7.15
CA MET A 52 -1.91 12.51 -7.28
C MET A 52 -2.21 13.29 -6.01
N GLY A 53 -1.15 13.77 -5.37
CA GLY A 53 -1.33 14.59 -4.18
C GLY A 53 -1.74 13.82 -2.94
N LYS A 54 -1.68 12.51 -3.00
CA LYS A 54 -2.04 11.67 -1.85
C LYS A 54 -0.98 10.62 -1.66
N LEU A 55 -1.07 9.94 -0.55
CA LEU A 55 -0.12 8.88 -0.24
C LEU A 55 -0.83 7.55 -0.34
N LEU A 56 -0.33 6.68 -1.21
CA LEU A 56 -0.85 5.33 -1.32
C LEU A 56 -0.06 4.46 -0.35
N ARG A 57 -0.75 3.74 0.50
CA ARG A 57 -0.11 2.85 1.45
C ARG A 57 -0.58 1.42 1.16
N VAL A 58 0.38 0.57 0.85
CA VAL A 58 0.12 -0.83 0.55
C VAL A 58 0.70 -1.64 1.68
N VAL A 59 -0.16 -2.27 2.46
CA VAL A 59 0.25 -3.02 3.63
C VAL A 59 0.34 -4.49 3.28
N THR A 60 1.50 -5.09 3.53
CA THR A 60 1.71 -6.50 3.26
C THR A 60 2.19 -7.19 4.52
N GLU A 61 2.01 -8.50 4.56
CA GLU A 61 2.51 -9.32 5.63
C GLU A 61 2.90 -10.65 5.02
N HIS A 62 4.15 -11.04 5.19
CA HIS A 62 4.65 -12.29 4.61
C HIS A 62 4.40 -12.32 3.11
N ASN A 63 4.63 -11.18 2.45
CA ASN A 63 4.46 -11.07 1.00
C ASN A 63 3.01 -11.23 0.55
N GLN A 64 2.08 -11.05 1.46
CA GLN A 64 0.67 -11.09 1.08
C GLN A 64 0.06 -9.73 1.31
N LEU A 65 -0.78 -9.34 0.38
CA LEU A 65 -1.44 -8.05 0.46
C LEU A 65 -2.51 -8.08 1.54
N ILE A 66 -2.42 -7.17 2.48
CA ILE A 66 -3.38 -7.10 3.58
C ILE A 66 -4.42 -6.03 3.31
N THR A 67 -3.98 -4.84 2.93
CA THR A 67 -4.91 -3.76 2.65
C THR A 67 -4.19 -2.67 1.89
N VAL A 68 -4.97 -1.83 1.22
CA VAL A 68 -4.41 -0.67 0.53
C VAL A 68 -5.35 0.49 0.77
N TYR A 69 -4.81 1.68 0.85
CA TYR A 69 -5.65 2.86 0.99
C TYR A 69 -4.86 4.11 0.62
N LEU A 70 -5.60 5.15 0.30
CA LEU A 70 -5.02 6.44 -0.01
C LEU A 70 -5.33 7.39 1.14
N THR A 71 -4.39 8.24 1.46
CA THR A 71 -4.61 9.23 2.49
C THR A 71 -4.01 10.55 2.05
N SER A 72 -4.64 11.63 2.44
CA SER A 72 -4.10 12.95 2.14
C SER A 72 -3.12 13.39 3.22
N LYS A 73 -2.94 12.59 4.25
CA LYS A 73 -2.06 12.97 5.36
C LYS A 73 -0.65 12.51 5.10
N ILE A 74 -0.06 13.03 4.05
CA ILE A 74 1.27 12.60 3.64
C ILE A 74 2.30 12.86 4.70
N ASN A 75 2.31 14.06 5.25
CA ASN A 75 3.33 14.41 6.23
C ASN A 75 3.23 13.58 7.48
N LYS A 76 2.04 13.14 7.82
CA LYS A 76 1.89 12.33 9.01
C LYS A 76 2.61 11.00 8.87
N TYR A 77 2.59 10.42 7.67
CA TYR A 77 3.13 9.10 7.50
C TYR A 77 4.56 9.09 6.98
N ILE A 78 4.96 10.10 6.25
CA ILE A 78 6.31 10.12 5.71
C ILE A 78 7.24 10.92 6.57
N GLU A 79 6.78 12.07 7.03
CA GLU A 79 7.64 12.88 7.85
C GLU A 79 7.22 12.96 9.27
N GLY A 80 6.04 12.49 9.58
CA GLY A 80 5.54 12.62 10.92
C GLY A 80 6.35 11.88 11.94
N ASP A 81 7.00 10.83 11.50
CA ASP A 81 7.77 10.07 12.44
C ASP A 81 8.98 10.82 12.91
N LYS A 82 9.27 11.93 12.25
CA LYS A 82 10.38 12.67 12.73
C LYS A 82 10.03 13.42 13.91
N GLY A 83 8.85 13.60 14.11
CA GLY A 83 8.48 14.45 15.16
C GLY A 83 8.14 13.96 16.37
#